data_5dde25dc19ed0ccb5a5e4353db137443
#
_entry.id   5dde25dc19ed0ccb5a5e4353db137443
#
_cell.length_a   1.000
_cell.length_b   1.000
_cell.length_c   1.000
_cell.angle_alpha   90.00
_cell.angle_beta   90.00
_cell.angle_gamma   90.00
#
_symmetry.space_group_name_H-M   'P 1'
#
loop_
_entity.id
_entity.type
_entity.pdbx_description
1 polymer ?
#
loop_
_entity_poly.entity_id
_entity_poly.type
_entity_poly.pdbx_seq_one_letter_code
_entity_poly.pdbx_strand_id
1 'polypeptide(L)'
;MVKAQGKEYAETGVTVNALAPAVIRTAMVDAMPRTQVNYMTDRIPMRRTGTLTEAAETICWIASPKCSFTTGFTFDLSGGRAVY
;
A
#
# COMPACT_ATOMS: atom_id res chain seq x y z
N MET A 1 13.14 5.75 6.75
CA MET A 1 12.69 5.46 8.12
C MET A 1 12.38 3.97 8.31
N VAL A 2 11.50 3.40 7.50
CA VAL A 2 11.13 1.99 7.60
C VAL A 2 12.36 1.07 7.46
N LYS A 3 13.27 1.34 6.54
CA LYS A 3 14.47 0.52 6.38
C LYS A 3 15.34 0.52 7.64
N ALA A 4 15.57 1.69 8.23
CA ALA A 4 16.38 1.79 9.44
C ALA A 4 15.72 1.08 10.62
N GLN A 5 14.42 1.26 10.81
CA GLN A 5 13.65 0.60 11.86
C GLN A 5 13.61 -0.91 11.66
N GLY A 6 13.43 -1.36 10.41
CA GLY A 6 13.43 -2.78 10.09
C GLY A 6 14.74 -3.47 10.45
N LYS A 7 15.86 -2.81 10.17
CA LYS A 7 17.18 -3.34 10.52
C LYS A 7 17.41 -3.31 12.04
N GLU A 8 16.96 -2.25 12.70
CA GLU A 8 17.14 -2.09 14.14
C GLU A 8 16.44 -3.20 14.93
N TYR A 9 15.22 -3.56 14.52
CA TYR A 9 14.42 -4.55 15.24
C TYR A 9 14.53 -5.97 14.68
N ALA A 10 15.32 -6.19 13.64
CA ALA A 10 15.36 -7.49 12.94
C ALA A 10 15.72 -8.65 13.87
N GLU A 11 16.67 -8.45 14.79
CA GLU A 11 17.11 -9.52 15.70
C GLU A 11 16.11 -9.81 16.82
N THR A 12 15.17 -8.91 17.05
CA THR A 12 14.17 -9.07 18.12
C THR A 12 12.96 -9.89 17.69
N GLY A 13 12.87 -10.26 16.40
CA GLY A 13 11.71 -10.92 15.84
C GLY A 13 10.59 -9.98 15.45
N VAL A 14 10.81 -8.68 15.52
CA VAL A 14 9.83 -7.66 15.13
C VAL A 14 10.15 -7.18 13.71
N THR A 15 9.15 -7.21 12.82
CA THR A 15 9.28 -6.66 11.47
C THR A 15 8.62 -5.30 11.39
N VAL A 16 9.22 -4.39 10.63
CA VAL A 16 8.69 -3.04 10.41
C VAL A 16 8.62 -2.80 8.91
N ASN A 17 7.43 -2.72 8.39
CA ASN A 17 7.18 -2.50 6.96
C ASN A 17 6.19 -1.36 6.77
N ALA A 18 6.10 -0.87 5.55
CA ALA A 18 5.18 0.20 5.20
C ALA A 18 4.31 -0.21 4.01
N LEU A 19 3.14 0.40 3.89
CA LEU A 19 2.27 0.25 2.74
C LEU A 19 2.14 1.62 2.06
N ALA A 20 2.38 1.66 0.76
CA ALA A 20 2.27 2.89 -0.02
C ALA A 20 1.15 2.75 -1.04
N PRO A 21 -0.09 3.15 -0.70
CA PRO A 21 -1.20 3.12 -1.65
C PRO A 21 -1.19 4.36 -2.55
N ALA A 22 -1.75 4.22 -3.76
CA ALA A 22 -1.99 5.39 -4.61
C ALA A 22 -3.37 5.97 -4.30
N VAL A 23 -4.43 5.34 -4.79
CA VAL A 23 -5.80 5.79 -4.53
C VAL A 23 -6.64 4.58 -4.14
N ILE A 24 -7.22 4.63 -2.96
CA ILE A 24 -8.10 3.58 -2.44
C ILE A 24 -9.52 4.14 -2.42
N ARG A 25 -10.48 3.38 -2.93
CA ARG A 25 -11.86 3.80 -3.00
C ARG A 25 -12.48 3.89 -1.62
N THR A 26 -12.82 5.10 -1.21
CA THR A 26 -13.47 5.40 0.07
C THR A 26 -14.69 6.28 -0.19
N ALA A 27 -15.48 6.56 0.85
CA ALA A 27 -16.60 7.49 0.72
C ALA A 27 -16.15 8.87 0.23
N MET A 28 -14.95 9.30 0.62
CA MET A 28 -14.39 10.57 0.15
C MET A 28 -14.17 10.54 -1.36
N VAL A 29 -13.62 9.47 -1.89
CA VAL A 29 -13.38 9.31 -3.34
C VAL A 29 -14.73 9.25 -4.08
N ASP A 30 -15.71 8.53 -3.54
CA ASP A 30 -17.03 8.44 -4.15
C ASP A 30 -17.74 9.81 -4.21
N ALA A 31 -17.42 10.71 -3.28
CA ALA A 31 -18.00 12.06 -3.23
C ALA A 31 -17.28 13.06 -4.15
N MET A 32 -16.12 12.68 -4.73
CA MET A 32 -15.34 13.56 -5.59
C MET A 32 -15.97 13.66 -6.99
N PRO A 33 -15.79 14.81 -7.70
CA PRO A 33 -16.23 14.90 -9.09
C PRO A 33 -15.58 13.81 -9.94
N ARG A 34 -16.37 13.25 -10.87
CA ARG A 34 -15.87 12.17 -11.74
C ARG A 34 -14.64 12.59 -12.54
N THR A 35 -14.58 13.86 -12.97
CA THR A 35 -13.42 14.35 -13.71
C THR A 35 -12.14 14.28 -12.91
N GLN A 36 -12.22 14.55 -11.61
CA GLN A 36 -11.07 14.47 -10.72
C GLN A 36 -10.66 13.01 -10.48
N VAL A 37 -11.62 12.12 -10.30
CA VAL A 37 -11.37 10.69 -10.14
C VAL A 37 -10.72 10.15 -11.42
N ASN A 38 -11.23 10.51 -12.58
CA ASN A 38 -10.67 10.08 -13.88
C ASN A 38 -9.23 10.59 -14.04
N TYR A 39 -8.96 11.82 -13.62
CA TYR A 39 -7.60 12.36 -13.67
C TYR A 39 -6.63 11.49 -12.86
N MET A 40 -7.05 11.03 -11.69
CA MET A 40 -6.21 10.17 -10.85
C MET A 40 -6.06 8.76 -11.43
N THR A 41 -7.15 8.16 -11.90
CA THR A 41 -7.12 6.79 -12.42
C THR A 41 -6.41 6.68 -13.76
N ASP A 42 -6.41 7.74 -14.56
CA ASP A 42 -5.69 7.75 -15.84
C ASP A 42 -4.18 7.62 -15.64
N ARG A 43 -3.68 7.97 -14.46
CA ARG A 43 -2.25 7.87 -14.13
C ARG A 43 -1.88 6.53 -13.50
N ILE A 44 -2.88 5.69 -13.23
CA ILE A 44 -2.66 4.36 -12.67
C ILE A 44 -2.71 3.37 -13.83
N PRO A 45 -1.63 2.61 -14.10
CA PRO A 45 -1.63 1.64 -15.21
C PRO A 45 -2.80 0.68 -15.21
N MET A 46 -3.28 0.24 -14.04
CA MET A 46 -4.45 -0.63 -13.95
C MET A 46 -5.77 0.10 -14.15
N ARG A 47 -5.74 1.43 -14.28
CA ARG A 47 -6.89 2.27 -14.64
C ARG A 47 -8.07 2.18 -13.68
N ARG A 48 -7.82 1.96 -12.42
CA ARG A 48 -8.85 1.92 -11.38
C ARG A 48 -8.29 2.27 -10.02
N THR A 49 -9.16 2.59 -9.07
CA THR A 49 -8.77 2.72 -7.67
C THR A 49 -8.64 1.35 -7.05
N GLY A 50 -7.82 1.24 -6.00
CA GLY A 50 -7.80 0.04 -5.17
C GLY A 50 -9.06 -0.03 -4.31
N THR A 51 -9.44 -1.23 -3.88
CA THR A 51 -10.58 -1.40 -2.98
C THR A 51 -10.12 -1.43 -1.53
N LEU A 52 -11.03 -1.14 -0.61
CA LEU A 52 -10.74 -1.27 0.83
C LEU A 52 -10.37 -2.71 1.18
N THR A 53 -11.00 -3.69 0.54
CA THR A 53 -10.70 -5.10 0.75
C THR A 53 -9.26 -5.42 0.33
N GLU A 54 -8.82 -4.92 -0.81
CA GLU A 54 -7.44 -5.12 -1.28
C GLU A 54 -6.44 -4.55 -0.29
N ALA A 55 -6.68 -3.34 0.21
CA ALA A 55 -5.81 -2.72 1.20
C ALA A 55 -5.81 -3.50 2.52
N ALA A 56 -6.99 -3.90 3.00
CA ALA A 56 -7.12 -4.63 4.26
C ALA A 56 -6.44 -5.99 4.19
N GLU A 57 -6.63 -6.73 3.11
CA GLU A 57 -6.00 -8.03 2.94
C GLU A 57 -4.48 -7.93 2.87
N THR A 58 -3.97 -6.90 2.19
CA THR A 58 -2.52 -6.67 2.11
C THR A 58 -1.95 -6.36 3.48
N ILE A 59 -2.59 -5.48 4.24
CA ILE A 59 -2.14 -5.13 5.60
C ILE A 59 -2.15 -6.37 6.49
N CYS A 60 -3.22 -7.15 6.45
CA CYS A 60 -3.33 -8.36 7.27
C CYS A 60 -2.26 -9.38 6.92
N TRP A 61 -1.94 -9.54 5.63
CA TRP A 61 -0.88 -10.46 5.22
C TRP A 61 0.48 -10.00 5.71
N ILE A 62 0.78 -8.70 5.57
CA ILE A 62 2.05 -8.12 6.05
C ILE A 62 2.22 -8.34 7.54
N ALA A 63 1.13 -8.24 8.31
CA ALA A 63 1.15 -8.42 9.75
C ALA A 63 1.06 -9.89 10.17
N SER A 64 0.87 -10.81 9.24
CA SER A 64 0.67 -12.22 9.55
C SER A 64 2.00 -12.97 9.65
N PRO A 65 2.00 -14.17 10.28
CA PRO A 65 3.21 -15.02 10.30
C PRO A 65 3.70 -15.44 8.91
N LYS A 66 2.86 -15.33 7.89
CA LYS A 66 3.26 -15.67 6.51
C LYS A 66 4.28 -14.69 5.95
N CYS A 67 4.28 -13.44 6.42
CA CYS A 67 5.27 -12.44 6.04
C CYS A 67 6.38 -12.41 7.08
N SER A 68 7.14 -13.49 7.16
CA SER A 68 8.08 -13.70 8.26
C SER A 68 9.54 -13.41 7.92
N PHE A 69 9.87 -13.20 6.65
CA PHE A 69 11.24 -12.94 6.22
C PHE A 69 11.37 -11.62 5.46
N THR A 70 10.52 -10.66 5.79
CA THR A 70 10.52 -9.33 5.17
C THR A 70 10.44 -8.27 6.26
N THR A 71 11.41 -7.36 6.25
CA THR A 71 11.40 -6.20 7.13
C THR A 71 12.08 -5.04 6.42
N GLY A 72 11.73 -3.81 6.80
CA GLY A 72 12.31 -2.62 6.19
C GLY A 72 11.84 -2.37 4.76
N PHE A 73 10.73 -2.98 4.35
CA PHE A 73 10.24 -2.90 2.98
C PHE A 73 8.98 -2.04 2.89
N THR A 74 8.85 -1.33 1.77
CA THR A 74 7.64 -0.57 1.47
C THR A 74 6.87 -1.31 0.39
N PHE A 75 5.71 -1.85 0.75
CA PHE A 75 4.84 -2.57 -0.18
C PHE A 75 4.05 -1.58 -1.02
N ASP A 76 4.13 -1.73 -2.33
CA ASP A 76 3.40 -0.88 -3.27
C ASP A 76 1.99 -1.41 -3.50
N LEU A 77 0.99 -0.54 -3.35
CA LEU A 77 -0.41 -0.85 -3.64
C LEU A 77 -0.96 0.27 -4.52
N SER A 78 -0.40 0.42 -5.72
CA SER A 78 -0.66 1.57 -6.57
C SER A 78 -1.18 1.20 -7.96
N GLY A 79 -1.44 -0.08 -8.23
CA GLY A 79 -1.86 -0.51 -9.56
C GLY A 79 -0.82 -0.24 -10.64
N GLY A 80 0.44 -0.17 -10.26
CA GLY A 80 1.55 0.04 -11.18
C GLY A 80 2.00 1.49 -11.32
N ARG A 81 1.42 2.41 -10.55
CA ARG A 81 1.77 3.82 -10.66
C ARG A 81 3.15 4.16 -10.12
N ALA A 82 3.61 3.45 -9.11
CA ALA A 82 4.88 3.75 -8.46
C ALA A 82 6.06 3.56 -9.42
N VAL A 83 7.05 4.43 -9.29
CA VAL A 83 8.23 4.44 -10.17
C VAL A 83 9.54 4.35 -9.36
N TYR A 84 9.47 3.87 -8.13
CA TYR A 84 10.66 3.71 -7.28
C TYR A 84 11.23 2.31 -7.30
#